data_47edb8852c54513ca40c9b3f8548fd56
#
_entry.id   47edb8852c54513ca40c9b3f8548fd56
#
_cell.length_a   1.000
_cell.length_b   1.000
_cell.length_c   1.000
_cell.angle_alpha   90.00
_cell.angle_beta   90.00
_cell.angle_gamma   90.00
#
_symmetry.space_group_name_H-M   'P 1'
#
loop_
_entity.id
_entity.type
_entity.pdbx_description
1 polymer ?
#
loop_
_entity_poly.entity_id
_entity_poly.type
_entity_poly.pdbx_seq_one_letter_code
_entity_poly.pdbx_strand_id
1 'polypeptide(L)'
;MMLEHFMQHTINKIGHKAKAMVVCDSRRAAADYKQLLDRLIIDNYAGKIKTLVAFSGEVEDSHGRKCTEANMNDGGVVDDGIREKFKEDDYKILVVAEKFQTGFDQPLLHTMYVDRMLGGIQCIQTLSRLNRCYPGKEDTMVIDFRNDHEKVQKAFQEYYTETTLEGDVDTQRIYTLKHDIEQWNLFNESEVESVAKALVSSTGVSGVPSILKRIADERVMPLEDDEKDRYR
;
A
#
# COMPACT_ATOMS: atom_id res chain seq x y z
N MET A 1 19.12 -11.52 9.16
CA MET A 1 19.09 -10.55 8.06
C MET A 1 17.72 -9.87 7.90
N MET A 2 16.59 -10.50 7.45
CA MET A 2 15.30 -9.79 7.31
C MET A 2 14.80 -9.14 8.61
N LEU A 3 14.77 -9.89 9.73
CA LEU A 3 14.34 -9.37 11.03
C LEU A 3 15.26 -8.27 11.55
N GLU A 4 16.54 -8.43 11.43
CA GLU A 4 17.52 -7.39 11.82
C GLU A 4 17.32 -6.11 11.01
N HIS A 5 17.18 -6.24 9.69
CA HIS A 5 16.89 -5.10 8.83
C HIS A 5 15.59 -4.40 9.24
N PHE A 6 14.53 -5.17 9.50
CA PHE A 6 13.27 -4.62 9.97
C PHE A 6 13.45 -3.84 11.28
N MET A 7 14.13 -4.43 12.26
CA MET A 7 14.33 -3.82 13.57
C MET A 7 15.27 -2.61 13.55
N GLN A 8 16.21 -2.54 12.60
CA GLN A 8 17.15 -1.42 12.48
C GLN A 8 16.60 -0.28 11.63
N HIS A 9 15.91 -0.59 10.53
CA HIS A 9 15.58 0.40 9.50
C HIS A 9 14.07 0.67 9.34
N THR A 10 13.20 -0.33 9.55
CA THR A 10 11.78 -0.20 9.26
C THR A 10 10.94 0.13 10.48
N ILE A 11 11.23 -0.46 11.63
CA ILE A 11 10.36 -0.38 12.82
C ILE A 11 10.07 1.07 13.27
N ASN A 12 11.01 1.98 13.04
CA ASN A 12 10.88 3.39 13.46
C ASN A 12 10.19 4.28 12.41
N LYS A 13 9.94 3.76 11.22
CA LYS A 13 9.26 4.49 10.14
C LYS A 13 7.77 4.70 10.47
N ILE A 14 7.19 5.71 9.84
CA ILE A 14 5.76 6.08 9.99
C ILE A 14 5.37 6.25 11.48
N GLY A 15 6.23 6.91 12.28
CA GLY A 15 5.99 7.11 13.71
C GLY A 15 5.88 5.80 14.49
N HIS A 16 6.77 4.83 14.23
CA HIS A 16 6.78 3.48 14.81
C HIS A 16 5.61 2.57 14.39
N LYS A 17 4.84 2.95 13.37
CA LYS A 17 3.69 2.19 12.87
C LYS A 17 4.01 1.34 11.64
N ALA A 18 5.19 1.49 11.07
CA ALA A 18 5.59 0.77 9.86
C ALA A 18 5.46 -0.75 10.02
N LYS A 19 4.96 -1.38 8.96
CA LYS A 19 4.76 -2.82 8.84
C LYS A 19 5.53 -3.37 7.66
N ALA A 20 5.80 -4.67 7.68
CA ALA A 20 6.46 -5.37 6.58
C ALA A 20 5.66 -6.59 6.12
N MET A 21 5.89 -6.96 4.86
CA MET A 21 5.38 -8.20 4.28
C MET A 21 6.54 -9.06 3.77
N VAL A 22 6.49 -10.35 4.04
CA VAL A 22 7.40 -11.35 3.48
C VAL A 22 6.63 -12.17 2.46
N VAL A 23 7.00 -12.08 1.20
CA VAL A 23 6.36 -12.80 0.09
C VAL A 23 7.17 -14.06 -0.21
N CYS A 24 6.57 -15.22 0.05
CA CYS A 24 7.23 -16.53 -0.06
C CYS A 24 6.83 -17.26 -1.34
N ASP A 25 7.74 -18.07 -1.84
CA ASP A 25 7.55 -18.91 -3.02
C ASP A 25 6.51 -20.04 -2.80
N SER A 26 6.43 -20.55 -1.57
CA SER A 26 5.53 -21.64 -1.24
C SER A 26 4.91 -21.50 0.15
N ARG A 27 3.79 -22.21 0.39
CA ARG A 27 3.12 -22.29 1.69
C ARG A 27 4.05 -22.87 2.76
N ARG A 28 4.87 -23.87 2.39
CA ARG A 28 5.89 -24.45 3.27
C ARG A 28 6.92 -23.41 3.70
N ALA A 29 7.46 -22.65 2.75
CA ALA A 29 8.38 -21.58 3.06
C ALA A 29 7.75 -20.54 3.98
N ALA A 30 6.48 -20.18 3.76
CA ALA A 30 5.77 -19.23 4.63
C ALA A 30 5.63 -19.77 6.06
N ALA A 31 5.32 -21.06 6.24
CA ALA A 31 5.25 -21.70 7.55
C ALA A 31 6.62 -21.69 8.24
N ASP A 32 7.68 -22.07 7.53
CA ASP A 32 9.05 -22.09 8.06
C ASP A 32 9.53 -20.68 8.45
N TYR A 33 9.29 -19.65 7.60
CA TYR A 33 9.62 -18.27 7.92
C TYR A 33 8.87 -17.75 9.15
N LYS A 34 7.57 -18.02 9.26
CA LYS A 34 6.77 -17.62 10.42
C LYS A 34 7.36 -18.16 11.71
N GLN A 35 7.64 -19.47 11.76
CA GLN A 35 8.21 -20.10 12.96
C GLN A 35 9.62 -19.59 13.28
N LEU A 36 10.44 -19.38 12.26
CA LEU A 36 11.78 -18.84 12.45
C LEU A 36 11.74 -17.40 12.97
N LEU A 37 10.89 -16.56 12.38
CA LEU A 37 10.73 -15.16 12.81
C LEU A 37 10.23 -15.08 14.25
N ASP A 38 9.21 -15.84 14.62
CA ASP A 38 8.67 -15.85 15.98
C ASP A 38 9.74 -16.26 17.01
N ARG A 39 10.52 -17.30 16.71
CA ARG A 39 11.63 -17.73 17.57
C ARG A 39 12.68 -16.62 17.72
N LEU A 40 13.14 -16.04 16.61
CA LEU A 40 14.14 -14.97 16.64
C LEU A 40 13.64 -13.71 17.34
N ILE A 41 12.34 -13.40 17.25
CA ILE A 41 11.72 -12.28 17.95
C ILE A 41 11.74 -12.52 19.46
N ILE A 42 11.42 -13.74 19.91
CA ILE A 42 11.45 -14.11 21.32
C ILE A 42 12.90 -14.05 21.84
N ASP A 43 13.83 -14.71 21.14
CA ASP A 43 15.21 -14.89 21.58
C ASP A 43 16.00 -13.57 21.62
N ASN A 44 15.81 -12.70 20.62
CA ASN A 44 16.65 -11.50 20.45
C ASN A 44 15.94 -10.19 20.80
N TYR A 45 14.60 -10.16 20.83
CA TYR A 45 13.83 -8.92 21.00
C TYR A 45 12.71 -9.03 22.04
N ALA A 46 12.78 -10.06 22.92
CA ALA A 46 11.86 -10.27 24.04
C ALA A 46 10.36 -10.23 23.64
N GLY A 47 10.04 -10.70 22.43
CA GLY A 47 8.66 -10.69 21.94
C GLY A 47 8.09 -9.31 21.62
N LYS A 48 8.94 -8.30 21.38
CA LYS A 48 8.53 -6.90 21.18
C LYS A 48 7.54 -6.68 20.06
N ILE A 49 7.54 -7.53 19.04
CA ILE A 49 6.63 -7.48 17.92
C ILE A 49 6.06 -8.88 17.65
N LYS A 50 4.95 -8.93 16.93
CA LYS A 50 4.29 -10.18 16.52
C LYS A 50 4.26 -10.31 15.00
N THR A 51 4.13 -11.54 14.55
CA THR A 51 4.00 -11.86 13.13
C THR A 51 2.67 -12.57 12.87
N LEU A 52 2.21 -12.51 11.62
CA LEU A 52 1.09 -13.30 11.12
C LEU A 52 1.54 -14.07 9.88
N VAL A 53 0.86 -15.15 9.58
CA VAL A 53 1.06 -15.89 8.33
C VAL A 53 -0.27 -16.05 7.58
N ALA A 54 -0.21 -15.99 6.25
CA ALA A 54 -1.38 -16.14 5.38
C ALA A 54 -1.05 -17.06 4.20
N PHE A 55 -1.73 -18.20 4.15
CA PHE A 55 -1.74 -19.15 3.04
C PHE A 55 -2.99 -20.03 3.08
N SER A 56 -3.40 -20.61 1.96
CA SER A 56 -4.63 -21.43 1.91
C SER A 56 -4.36 -22.90 2.24
N GLY A 57 -5.26 -23.50 3.02
CA GLY A 57 -5.25 -24.93 3.33
C GLY A 57 -4.21 -25.36 4.37
N GLU A 58 -3.84 -26.63 4.34
CA GLU A 58 -2.83 -27.25 5.21
C GLU A 58 -1.54 -27.50 4.44
N VAL A 59 -0.40 -27.40 5.12
CA VAL A 59 0.92 -27.73 4.57
C VAL A 59 1.78 -28.37 5.66
N GLU A 60 2.70 -29.24 5.28
CA GLU A 60 3.75 -29.71 6.18
C GLU A 60 4.97 -28.80 6.10
N ASP A 61 5.47 -28.36 7.25
CA ASP A 61 6.70 -27.60 7.36
C ASP A 61 7.96 -28.48 7.10
N SER A 62 9.13 -27.86 7.19
CA SER A 62 10.40 -28.59 6.99
C SER A 62 10.69 -29.68 8.03
N HIS A 63 9.93 -29.71 9.13
CA HIS A 63 10.02 -30.71 10.20
C HIS A 63 8.86 -31.73 10.18
N GLY A 64 8.01 -31.74 9.14
CA GLY A 64 6.88 -32.63 8.99
C GLY A 64 5.67 -32.30 9.89
N ARG A 65 5.60 -31.09 10.45
CA ARG A 65 4.46 -30.64 11.26
C ARG A 65 3.38 -30.05 10.38
N LYS A 66 2.13 -30.41 10.65
CA LYS A 66 0.98 -29.86 9.93
C LYS A 66 0.71 -28.42 10.35
N CYS A 67 0.76 -27.53 9.39
CA CYS A 67 0.61 -26.10 9.56
C CYS A 67 -0.61 -25.59 8.81
N THR A 68 -1.42 -24.79 9.48
CA THR A 68 -2.56 -24.05 8.94
C THR A 68 -2.51 -22.61 9.47
N GLU A 69 -3.21 -21.67 8.84
CA GLU A 69 -3.34 -20.31 9.41
C GLU A 69 -3.86 -20.37 10.86
N ALA A 70 -4.85 -21.23 11.12
CA ALA A 70 -5.48 -21.31 12.43
C ALA A 70 -4.54 -21.78 13.54
N ASN A 71 -3.62 -22.72 13.27
CA ASN A 71 -2.71 -23.20 14.30
C ASN A 71 -1.41 -22.39 14.41
N MET A 72 -1.13 -21.52 13.44
CA MET A 72 0.09 -20.71 13.41
C MET A 72 -0.13 -19.24 13.84
N ASN A 73 -1.36 -18.74 13.75
CA ASN A 73 -1.68 -17.38 14.14
C ASN A 73 -2.31 -17.32 15.53
N ASP A 74 -1.93 -16.31 16.31
CA ASP A 74 -2.50 -16.06 17.63
C ASP A 74 -4.04 -15.95 17.58
N GLY A 75 -4.72 -16.72 18.41
CA GLY A 75 -6.18 -16.74 18.48
C GLY A 75 -6.86 -17.46 17.32
N GLY A 76 -6.11 -18.21 16.51
CA GLY A 76 -6.66 -19.04 15.44
C GLY A 76 -7.22 -18.25 14.26
N VAL A 77 -6.75 -17.01 14.04
CA VAL A 77 -7.26 -16.16 12.98
C VAL A 77 -6.91 -16.66 11.58
N VAL A 78 -7.88 -16.57 10.69
CA VAL A 78 -7.80 -17.00 9.29
C VAL A 78 -8.41 -15.93 8.39
N ASP A 79 -8.09 -15.97 7.09
CA ASP A 79 -8.71 -15.15 6.04
C ASP A 79 -8.80 -13.66 6.39
N ASP A 80 -10.00 -13.08 6.39
CA ASP A 80 -10.20 -11.66 6.68
C ASP A 80 -9.84 -11.27 8.12
N GLY A 81 -9.91 -12.21 9.06
CA GLY A 81 -9.45 -12.02 10.44
C GLY A 81 -7.96 -11.67 10.51
N ILE A 82 -7.14 -12.21 9.59
CA ILE A 82 -5.71 -11.84 9.49
C ILE A 82 -5.55 -10.39 9.10
N ARG A 83 -6.37 -9.87 8.16
CA ARG A 83 -6.32 -8.45 7.76
C ARG A 83 -6.65 -7.53 8.91
N GLU A 84 -7.70 -7.84 9.66
CA GLU A 84 -8.10 -7.03 10.81
C GLU A 84 -7.04 -7.08 11.92
N LYS A 85 -6.54 -8.28 12.22
CA LYS A 85 -5.48 -8.44 13.22
C LYS A 85 -4.17 -7.76 12.83
N PHE A 86 -3.84 -7.72 11.54
CA PHE A 86 -2.67 -7.01 11.06
C PHE A 86 -2.78 -5.49 11.16
N LYS A 87 -3.95 -4.92 11.43
CA LYS A 87 -4.10 -3.49 11.76
C LYS A 87 -3.62 -3.16 13.16
N GLU A 88 -3.66 -4.10 14.10
CA GLU A 88 -3.19 -3.92 15.47
C GLU A 88 -1.69 -3.57 15.50
N ASP A 89 -1.29 -2.72 16.45
CA ASP A 89 0.08 -2.19 16.49
C ASP A 89 1.14 -3.23 16.82
N ASP A 90 0.81 -4.29 17.53
CA ASP A 90 1.74 -5.37 17.89
C ASP A 90 2.18 -6.20 16.69
N TYR A 91 1.30 -6.35 15.69
CA TYR A 91 1.57 -7.16 14.51
C TYR A 91 2.29 -6.34 13.45
N LYS A 92 3.59 -6.60 13.30
CA LYS A 92 4.48 -5.81 12.42
C LYS A 92 4.87 -6.50 11.14
N ILE A 93 4.88 -7.83 11.11
CA ILE A 93 5.32 -8.61 9.94
C ILE A 93 4.23 -9.60 9.54
N LEU A 94 3.85 -9.58 8.26
CA LEU A 94 2.93 -10.53 7.64
C LEU A 94 3.69 -11.40 6.64
N VAL A 95 3.69 -12.71 6.86
CA VAL A 95 4.30 -13.68 5.94
C VAL A 95 3.22 -14.26 5.04
N VAL A 96 3.39 -14.20 3.73
CA VAL A 96 2.35 -14.62 2.77
C VAL A 96 2.88 -15.61 1.73
N ALA A 97 2.04 -16.57 1.36
CA ALA A 97 2.23 -17.41 0.19
C ALA A 97 0.93 -17.48 -0.61
N GLU A 98 0.96 -17.01 -1.87
CA GLU A 98 -0.17 -16.99 -2.83
C GLU A 98 -1.41 -16.19 -2.37
N LYS A 99 -1.55 -15.92 -1.09
CA LYS A 99 -2.65 -15.17 -0.50
C LYS A 99 -2.30 -13.69 -0.36
N PHE A 100 -3.30 -12.83 -0.44
CA PHE A 100 -3.15 -11.37 -0.35
C PHE A 100 -2.28 -10.73 -1.45
N GLN A 101 -2.05 -11.42 -2.55
CA GLN A 101 -1.45 -10.83 -3.75
C GLN A 101 -2.40 -9.86 -4.45
N THR A 102 -3.72 -10.04 -4.26
CA THR A 102 -4.76 -9.13 -4.73
C THR A 102 -5.67 -8.73 -3.56
N GLY A 103 -6.26 -7.53 -3.60
CA GLY A 103 -7.25 -7.08 -2.61
C GLY A 103 -6.74 -6.82 -1.19
N PHE A 104 -5.43 -6.81 -0.93
CA PHE A 104 -4.87 -6.46 0.37
C PHE A 104 -4.52 -4.98 0.43
N ASP A 105 -5.13 -4.27 1.38
CA ASP A 105 -4.91 -2.84 1.60
C ASP A 105 -4.41 -2.58 3.02
N GLN A 106 -3.15 -2.16 3.13
CA GLN A 106 -2.52 -1.78 4.39
C GLN A 106 -1.62 -0.56 4.18
N PRO A 107 -2.10 0.65 4.48
CA PRO A 107 -1.35 1.88 4.25
C PRO A 107 -0.03 1.96 5.01
N LEU A 108 0.06 1.29 6.18
CA LEU A 108 1.28 1.23 7.00
C LEU A 108 2.34 0.26 6.46
N LEU A 109 2.05 -0.48 5.38
CA LEU A 109 3.01 -1.38 4.77
C LEU A 109 4.13 -0.56 4.13
N HIS A 110 5.33 -0.63 4.72
CA HIS A 110 6.50 0.14 4.33
C HIS A 110 7.55 -0.70 3.60
N THR A 111 7.80 -1.92 4.09
CA THR A 111 8.86 -2.78 3.56
C THR A 111 8.31 -4.10 3.07
N MET A 112 8.82 -4.56 1.93
CA MET A 112 8.50 -5.89 1.39
C MET A 112 9.79 -6.69 1.18
N TYR A 113 9.80 -7.89 1.71
CA TYR A 113 10.85 -8.89 1.51
C TYR A 113 10.34 -9.91 0.53
N VAL A 114 10.97 -10.05 -0.62
CA VAL A 114 10.51 -10.92 -1.70
C VAL A 114 11.44 -12.13 -1.83
N ASP A 115 10.97 -13.28 -1.39
CA ASP A 115 11.62 -14.58 -1.61
C ASP A 115 10.78 -15.45 -2.54
N ARG A 116 10.41 -14.87 -3.68
CA ARG A 116 9.64 -15.51 -4.75
C ARG A 116 10.06 -14.94 -6.09
N MET A 117 10.06 -15.80 -7.13
CA MET A 117 10.18 -15.32 -8.50
C MET A 117 8.88 -14.58 -8.89
N LEU A 118 9.01 -13.32 -9.26
CA LEU A 118 7.92 -12.48 -9.72
C LEU A 118 8.13 -12.19 -11.22
N GLY A 119 7.15 -12.50 -12.05
CA GLY A 119 7.18 -12.23 -13.49
C GLY A 119 6.13 -11.21 -13.93
N GLY A 120 6.50 -10.31 -14.85
CA GLY A 120 5.58 -9.40 -15.53
C GLY A 120 4.59 -8.69 -14.61
N ILE A 121 3.30 -8.84 -14.88
CA ILE A 121 2.19 -8.22 -14.14
C ILE A 121 2.18 -8.59 -12.64
N GLN A 122 2.59 -9.81 -12.28
CA GLN A 122 2.63 -10.22 -10.86
C GLN A 122 3.60 -9.37 -10.04
N CYS A 123 4.73 -8.98 -10.64
CA CYS A 123 5.70 -8.09 -9.99
C CYS A 123 5.02 -6.76 -9.60
N ILE A 124 4.32 -6.16 -10.54
CA ILE A 124 3.65 -4.88 -10.34
C ILE A 124 2.50 -5.01 -9.33
N GLN A 125 1.66 -6.03 -9.48
CA GLN A 125 0.53 -6.28 -8.55
C GLN A 125 1.00 -6.52 -7.11
N THR A 126 2.15 -7.16 -6.92
CA THR A 126 2.72 -7.43 -5.61
C THR A 126 3.36 -6.17 -5.03
N LEU A 127 4.25 -5.51 -5.76
CA LEU A 127 5.03 -4.40 -5.24
C LEU A 127 4.22 -3.11 -5.11
N SER A 128 3.19 -2.88 -5.94
CA SER A 128 2.29 -1.72 -5.84
C SER A 128 1.52 -1.64 -4.52
N ARG A 129 1.49 -2.71 -3.73
CA ARG A 129 0.89 -2.72 -2.39
C ARG A 129 1.61 -1.79 -1.42
N LEU A 130 2.88 -1.50 -1.67
CA LEU A 130 3.63 -0.51 -0.92
C LEU A 130 3.19 0.93 -1.20
N ASN A 131 2.60 1.19 -2.37
CA ASN A 131 2.25 2.53 -2.85
C ASN A 131 0.94 3.09 -2.28
N ARG A 132 0.64 2.77 -1.01
CA ARG A 132 -0.49 3.36 -0.29
C ARG A 132 -0.03 4.57 0.49
N CYS A 133 -0.74 5.69 0.31
CA CYS A 133 -0.43 6.92 1.05
C CYS A 133 -0.84 6.80 2.52
N TYR A 134 0.01 7.31 3.39
CA TYR A 134 -0.28 7.46 4.82
C TYR A 134 0.50 8.68 5.37
N PRO A 135 -0.06 9.48 6.28
CA PRO A 135 0.66 10.60 6.88
C PRO A 135 1.98 10.16 7.51
N GLY A 136 3.09 10.81 7.13
CA GLY A 136 4.44 10.45 7.61
C GLY A 136 5.07 9.23 6.92
N LYS A 137 4.47 8.72 5.84
CA LYS A 137 5.07 7.72 4.96
C LYS A 137 5.73 8.43 3.78
N GLU A 138 7.04 8.59 3.86
CA GLU A 138 7.84 9.34 2.88
C GLU A 138 8.52 8.43 1.86
N ASP A 139 8.78 7.18 2.26
CA ASP A 139 9.48 6.19 1.45
C ASP A 139 8.87 4.79 1.62
N THR A 140 9.29 3.90 0.74
CA THR A 140 9.03 2.45 0.82
C THR A 140 10.25 1.68 0.39
N MET A 141 10.35 0.42 0.82
CA MET A 141 11.51 -0.42 0.52
C MET A 141 11.13 -1.81 0.06
N VAL A 142 11.79 -2.27 -0.98
CA VAL A 142 11.73 -3.67 -1.44
C VAL A 142 13.12 -4.28 -1.31
N ILE A 143 13.20 -5.43 -0.65
CA ILE A 143 14.40 -6.25 -0.59
C ILE A 143 14.07 -7.57 -1.27
N ASP A 144 14.67 -7.79 -2.42
CA ASP A 144 14.41 -8.95 -3.25
C ASP A 144 15.58 -9.93 -3.19
N PHE A 145 15.27 -11.22 -3.01
CA PHE A 145 16.26 -12.29 -2.88
C PHE A 145 16.32 -13.22 -4.11
N ARG A 146 15.37 -13.07 -5.03
CA ARG A 146 15.18 -14.01 -6.14
C ARG A 146 15.22 -13.37 -7.52
N ASN A 147 14.80 -12.12 -7.61
CA ASN A 147 14.59 -11.50 -8.92
C ASN A 147 15.77 -10.61 -9.28
N ASP A 148 16.06 -10.56 -10.58
CA ASP A 148 17.03 -9.66 -11.14
C ASP A 148 16.45 -8.23 -11.18
N HIS A 149 17.20 -7.26 -10.68
CA HIS A 149 16.80 -5.85 -10.66
C HIS A 149 16.39 -5.34 -12.04
N GLU A 150 17.15 -5.71 -13.10
CA GLU A 150 16.85 -5.27 -14.47
C GLU A 150 15.51 -5.82 -14.97
N LYS A 151 15.16 -7.07 -14.61
CA LYS A 151 13.88 -7.68 -14.99
C LYS A 151 12.72 -7.03 -14.25
N VAL A 152 12.89 -6.72 -12.98
CA VAL A 152 11.87 -5.99 -12.19
C VAL A 152 11.66 -4.60 -12.79
N GLN A 153 12.72 -3.86 -13.05
CA GLN A 153 12.67 -2.53 -13.66
C GLN A 153 11.99 -2.55 -15.03
N LYS A 154 12.33 -3.54 -15.86
CA LYS A 154 11.71 -3.71 -17.19
C LYS A 154 10.22 -3.97 -17.09
N ALA A 155 9.78 -4.83 -16.18
CA ALA A 155 8.36 -5.11 -15.97
C ALA A 155 7.59 -3.83 -15.58
N PHE A 156 8.17 -2.98 -14.73
CA PHE A 156 7.58 -1.69 -14.39
C PHE A 156 7.53 -0.74 -15.58
N GLN A 157 8.61 -0.66 -16.35
CA GLN A 157 8.67 0.20 -17.54
C GLN A 157 7.64 -0.20 -18.59
N GLU A 158 7.54 -1.50 -18.91
CA GLU A 158 6.54 -2.03 -19.84
C GLU A 158 5.12 -1.68 -19.40
N TYR A 159 4.78 -1.91 -18.14
CA TYR A 159 3.45 -1.58 -17.61
C TYR A 159 3.13 -0.08 -17.68
N TYR A 160 4.05 0.77 -17.29
CA TYR A 160 3.85 2.21 -17.37
C TYR A 160 3.79 2.70 -18.82
N THR A 161 4.54 2.08 -19.71
CA THR A 161 4.51 2.40 -21.15
C THR A 161 3.17 1.96 -21.77
N GLU A 162 2.68 0.75 -21.47
CA GLU A 162 1.38 0.29 -21.93
C GLU A 162 0.25 1.17 -21.38
N THR A 163 0.30 1.54 -20.09
CA THR A 163 -0.70 2.44 -19.48
C THR A 163 -0.66 3.84 -20.08
N THR A 164 0.50 4.26 -20.59
CA THR A 164 0.65 5.57 -21.27
C THR A 164 0.22 5.49 -22.73
N LEU A 165 0.29 4.31 -23.36
CA LEU A 165 -0.09 4.09 -24.76
C LEU A 165 -1.59 3.77 -24.96
N GLU A 166 -2.32 3.33 -23.94
CA GLU A 166 -3.77 3.18 -23.99
C GLU A 166 -4.54 4.52 -23.94
N GLY A 167 -3.84 5.60 -23.74
CA GLY A 167 -4.33 6.94 -23.95
C GLY A 167 -3.22 7.77 -24.54
N ASP A 168 -3.25 8.04 -25.84
CA ASP A 168 -2.72 9.29 -26.32
C ASP A 168 -3.22 10.35 -25.35
N VAL A 169 -2.33 10.87 -24.50
CA VAL A 169 -2.66 12.07 -23.72
C VAL A 169 -2.75 13.15 -24.77
N ASP A 170 -3.94 13.21 -25.37
CA ASP A 170 -4.32 14.29 -26.23
C ASP A 170 -4.16 15.54 -25.38
N THR A 171 -3.02 16.22 -25.58
CA THR A 171 -2.74 17.48 -24.90
C THR A 171 -3.88 18.47 -25.15
N GLN A 172 -4.57 18.34 -26.28
CA GLN A 172 -5.77 19.11 -26.57
C GLN A 172 -6.92 18.75 -25.63
N ARG A 173 -7.04 17.49 -25.20
CA ARG A 173 -8.08 17.06 -24.26
C ARG A 173 -7.90 17.70 -22.87
N ILE A 174 -6.65 17.91 -22.43
CA ILE A 174 -6.36 18.65 -21.18
C ILE A 174 -6.80 20.12 -21.33
N TYR A 175 -6.51 20.74 -22.47
CA TYR A 175 -6.94 22.11 -22.75
C TYR A 175 -8.45 22.21 -22.93
N THR A 176 -9.09 21.21 -23.55
CA THR A 176 -10.55 21.13 -23.68
C THR A 176 -11.20 20.96 -22.32
N LEU A 177 -10.72 20.03 -21.49
CA LEU A 177 -11.18 19.84 -20.11
C LEU A 177 -11.01 21.11 -19.26
N LYS A 178 -9.85 21.79 -19.39
CA LYS A 178 -9.62 23.06 -18.72
C LYS A 178 -10.64 24.10 -19.17
N HIS A 179 -10.87 24.22 -20.47
CA HIS A 179 -11.85 25.15 -21.06
C HIS A 179 -13.28 24.82 -20.62
N ASP A 180 -13.64 23.54 -20.63
CA ASP A 180 -14.98 23.08 -20.18
C ASP A 180 -15.20 23.41 -18.69
N ILE A 181 -14.19 23.18 -17.85
CA ILE A 181 -14.23 23.52 -16.41
C ILE A 181 -14.31 25.04 -16.21
N GLU A 182 -13.58 25.84 -16.99
CA GLU A 182 -13.62 27.29 -16.94
C GLU A 182 -14.96 27.88 -17.40
N GLN A 183 -15.66 27.24 -18.37
CA GLN A 183 -17.00 27.65 -18.82
C GLN A 183 -18.06 27.59 -17.72
N TRP A 184 -17.90 26.68 -16.76
CA TRP A 184 -18.85 26.55 -15.64
C TRP A 184 -18.69 27.64 -14.57
N ASN A 185 -17.63 28.46 -14.61
CA ASN A 185 -17.39 29.57 -13.67
C ASN A 185 -17.51 29.16 -12.18
N LEU A 186 -17.20 27.89 -11.84
CA LEU A 186 -17.31 27.39 -10.48
C LEU A 186 -16.24 27.94 -9.56
N PHE A 187 -15.08 28.31 -10.10
CA PHE A 187 -13.98 28.93 -9.35
C PHE A 187 -13.27 29.94 -10.24
N ASN A 188 -12.55 30.87 -9.62
CA ASN A 188 -11.75 31.85 -10.30
C ASN A 188 -10.25 31.67 -10.00
N GLU A 189 -9.40 32.33 -10.78
CA GLU A 189 -7.95 32.18 -10.69
C GLU A 189 -7.39 32.58 -9.32
N SER A 190 -7.99 33.56 -8.64
CA SER A 190 -7.59 33.98 -7.29
C SER A 190 -7.93 32.92 -6.22
N GLU A 191 -8.97 32.14 -6.41
CA GLU A 191 -9.33 31.03 -5.54
C GLU A 191 -8.38 29.85 -5.72
N VAL A 192 -7.99 29.56 -6.97
CA VAL A 192 -6.96 28.54 -7.29
C VAL A 192 -5.63 28.93 -6.65
N GLU A 193 -5.20 30.19 -6.80
CA GLU A 193 -3.98 30.69 -6.13
C GLU A 193 -4.07 30.60 -4.61
N SER A 194 -5.22 30.89 -4.02
CA SER A 194 -5.44 30.83 -2.57
C SER A 194 -5.32 29.41 -2.04
N VAL A 195 -5.89 28.44 -2.77
CA VAL A 195 -5.75 27.01 -2.46
C VAL A 195 -4.29 26.55 -2.64
N ALA A 196 -3.64 26.93 -3.74
CA ALA A 196 -2.24 26.60 -3.98
C ALA A 196 -1.32 27.16 -2.89
N LYS A 197 -1.52 28.43 -2.48
CA LYS A 197 -0.77 29.06 -1.37
C LYS A 197 -1.02 28.35 -0.04
N ALA A 198 -2.26 27.94 0.25
CA ALA A 198 -2.61 27.20 1.46
C ALA A 198 -1.95 25.81 1.49
N LEU A 199 -1.86 25.11 0.35
CA LEU A 199 -1.21 23.82 0.24
C LEU A 199 0.32 23.87 0.40
N VAL A 200 0.95 24.97 -0.06
CA VAL A 200 2.40 25.15 0.01
C VAL A 200 2.85 25.77 1.34
N SER A 201 1.95 26.41 2.08
CA SER A 201 2.29 27.01 3.37
C SER A 201 2.45 25.96 4.46
N SER A 202 3.49 26.11 5.29
CA SER A 202 3.83 25.21 6.41
C SER A 202 2.77 25.14 7.53
N THR A 203 1.72 25.93 7.45
CA THR A 203 0.59 25.99 8.40
C THR A 203 -0.53 24.98 8.11
N GLY A 204 -0.34 24.14 7.10
CA GLY A 204 -1.24 23.01 6.84
C GLY A 204 -2.55 23.38 6.15
N VAL A 205 -3.20 22.34 5.68
CA VAL A 205 -4.43 22.28 4.86
C VAL A 205 -5.68 22.96 5.49
N SER A 206 -5.56 23.61 6.66
CA SER A 206 -6.69 24.10 7.46
C SER A 206 -7.55 25.18 6.77
N GLY A 207 -7.00 25.94 5.82
CA GLY A 207 -7.75 26.96 5.08
C GLY A 207 -8.46 26.43 3.81
N VAL A 208 -8.02 25.30 3.26
CA VAL A 208 -8.55 24.74 2.01
C VAL A 208 -10.02 24.32 2.14
N PRO A 209 -10.44 23.60 3.21
CA PRO A 209 -11.83 23.19 3.38
C PRO A 209 -12.83 24.36 3.42
N SER A 210 -12.45 25.50 3.99
CA SER A 210 -13.32 26.67 4.05
C SER A 210 -13.51 27.35 2.67
N ILE A 211 -12.45 27.38 1.86
CA ILE A 211 -12.52 27.89 0.48
C ILE A 211 -13.39 26.98 -0.38
N LEU A 212 -13.15 25.66 -0.32
CA LEU A 212 -13.93 24.67 -1.07
C LEU A 212 -15.39 24.64 -0.64
N LYS A 213 -15.67 24.75 0.66
CA LYS A 213 -17.04 24.80 1.17
C LYS A 213 -17.77 26.02 0.66
N ARG A 214 -17.14 27.20 0.69
CA ARG A 214 -17.73 28.43 0.14
C ARG A 214 -18.07 28.29 -1.35
N ILE A 215 -17.14 27.76 -2.16
CA ILE A 215 -17.37 27.52 -3.59
C ILE A 215 -18.54 26.53 -3.80
N ALA A 216 -18.58 25.46 -3.02
CA ALA A 216 -19.67 24.47 -3.09
C ALA A 216 -21.02 25.10 -2.75
N ASP A 217 -21.09 25.84 -1.63
CA ASP A 217 -22.35 26.43 -1.16
C ASP A 217 -22.85 27.55 -2.10
N GLU A 218 -21.96 28.38 -2.64
CA GLU A 218 -22.31 29.55 -3.45
C GLU A 218 -22.56 29.21 -4.93
N ARG A 219 -21.87 28.20 -5.50
CA ARG A 219 -21.85 27.97 -6.96
C ARG A 219 -22.27 26.55 -7.38
N VAL A 220 -22.03 25.53 -6.57
CA VAL A 220 -22.38 24.14 -6.91
C VAL A 220 -23.79 23.77 -6.43
N MET A 221 -24.11 24.13 -5.18
CA MET A 221 -25.43 23.78 -4.60
C MET A 221 -26.63 24.42 -5.34
N PRO A 222 -26.52 25.63 -5.90
CA PRO A 222 -27.59 26.25 -6.68
C PRO A 222 -27.84 25.62 -8.06
N LEU A 223 -26.90 24.77 -8.56
CA LEU A 223 -27.08 24.11 -9.87
C LEU A 223 -28.25 23.12 -9.83
N GLU A 224 -28.90 22.91 -10.97
CA GLU A 224 -29.92 21.87 -11.13
C GLU A 224 -29.29 20.48 -11.04
N ASP A 225 -30.11 19.45 -10.70
CA ASP A 225 -29.59 18.10 -10.46
C ASP A 225 -28.95 17.47 -11.71
N ASP A 226 -29.48 17.75 -12.90
CA ASP A 226 -28.90 17.33 -14.18
C ASP A 226 -27.52 17.94 -14.45
N GLU A 227 -27.27 19.12 -13.92
CA GLU A 227 -25.98 19.79 -14.02
C GLU A 227 -25.00 19.21 -13.01
N LYS A 228 -25.44 18.87 -11.78
CA LYS A 228 -24.60 18.24 -10.76
C LYS A 228 -24.12 16.85 -11.16
N ASP A 229 -24.94 16.07 -11.89
CA ASP A 229 -24.58 14.73 -12.34
C ASP A 229 -23.45 14.69 -13.38
N ARG A 230 -23.14 15.83 -14.03
CA ARG A 230 -21.99 15.97 -14.91
C ARG A 230 -20.64 16.10 -14.15
N TYR A 231 -20.68 16.28 -12.82
CA TYR A 231 -19.50 16.37 -11.94
C TYR A 231 -19.21 15.11 -11.13
N ARG A 232 -20.03 14.07 -11.26
CA ARG A 232 -19.80 12.76 -10.66
C ARG A 232 -19.01 11.85 -11.59
#